data_9270d6af109f2a3c187410a2db7427b9
#
_entry.id   9270d6af109f2a3c187410a2db7427b9
#
_cell.length_a   1.000
_cell.length_b   1.000
_cell.length_c   1.000
_cell.angle_alpha   90.00
_cell.angle_beta   90.00
_cell.angle_gamma   90.00
#
_symmetry.space_group_name_H-M   'P 1'
#
loop_
_entity.id
_entity.type
_entity.pdbx_description
1 polymer ?
#
loop_
_entity_poly.entity_id
_entity_poly.type
_entity_poly.pdbx_seq_one_letter_code
_entity_poly.pdbx_strand_id
1 'polypeptide(L)'
;MDNNGYNPSVLQDDLTYCYVCGRSCEKLDRHEVFGGSLRQKSKSLGLWIMLCHESCHLYGVHQFPAKYEYIKQKAQRIAMKHYGWTKEDFIREFGKSYI
;
A
#
# COMPACT_ATOMS: atom_id res chain seq x y z
N MET A 1 14.82 -1.79 -7.81
CA MET A 1 13.82 -2.86 -7.61
C MET A 1 14.51 -4.05 -6.97
N ASP A 2 13.95 -4.62 -5.89
CA ASP A 2 14.53 -5.79 -5.27
C ASP A 2 14.17 -7.08 -6.03
N ASN A 3 14.67 -8.24 -5.54
CA ASN A 3 14.47 -9.52 -6.22
C ASN A 3 13.01 -9.97 -6.28
N ASN A 4 12.14 -9.37 -5.46
CA ASN A 4 10.71 -9.69 -5.41
C ASN A 4 9.87 -8.71 -6.22
N GLY A 5 10.48 -7.77 -6.94
CA GLY A 5 9.80 -6.80 -7.77
C GLY A 5 9.33 -5.55 -7.03
N TYR A 6 9.80 -5.31 -5.81
CA TYR A 6 9.43 -4.13 -5.03
C TYR A 6 10.39 -2.99 -5.27
N ASN A 7 9.87 -1.86 -5.74
CA ASN A 7 10.60 -0.59 -5.67
C ASN A 7 10.44 0.00 -4.25
N PRO A 8 11.33 0.91 -3.84
CA PRO A 8 11.21 1.52 -2.51
C PRO A 8 9.82 2.10 -2.27
N SER A 9 9.31 1.93 -1.04
CA SER A 9 7.99 2.45 -0.70
C SER A 9 7.97 3.97 -0.76
N VAL A 10 6.95 4.53 -1.41
CA VAL A 10 6.69 5.98 -1.39
C VAL A 10 5.71 6.36 -0.28
N LEU A 11 5.21 5.37 0.44
CA LEU A 11 4.21 5.55 1.50
C LEU A 11 4.82 5.51 2.90
N GLN A 12 5.93 4.80 3.08
CA GLN A 12 6.52 4.57 4.39
C GLN A 12 8.04 4.55 4.28
N ASP A 13 8.70 5.42 5.03
CA ASP A 13 10.17 5.50 5.02
C ASP A 13 10.79 4.47 5.94
N ASP A 14 10.34 4.42 7.20
CA ASP A 14 10.84 3.48 8.20
C ASP A 14 10.02 2.20 8.15
N LEU A 15 10.64 1.12 7.68
CA LEU A 15 9.98 -0.18 7.48
C LEU A 15 10.09 -1.10 8.70
N THR A 16 10.56 -0.59 9.84
CA THR A 16 10.73 -1.40 11.05
C THR A 16 9.50 -1.42 11.95
N TYR A 17 8.45 -0.71 11.57
CA TYR A 17 7.20 -0.67 12.33
C TYR A 17 5.99 -0.81 11.42
N CYS A 18 4.84 -1.18 12.05
CA CYS A 18 3.56 -1.33 11.34
C CYS A 18 2.99 0.03 10.95
N TYR A 19 2.58 0.16 9.70
CA TYR A 19 1.98 1.40 9.18
C TYR A 19 0.68 1.77 9.89
N VAL A 20 -0.10 0.77 10.29
CA VAL A 20 -1.42 0.99 10.91
C VAL A 20 -1.32 1.25 12.40
N CYS A 21 -0.67 0.37 13.16
CA CYS A 21 -0.64 0.48 14.62
C CYS A 21 0.62 1.15 15.17
N GLY A 22 1.64 1.36 14.34
CA GLY A 22 2.89 2.03 14.74
C GLY A 22 3.81 1.20 15.61
N ARG A 23 3.49 -0.08 15.86
CA ARG A 23 4.32 -0.93 16.71
C ARG A 23 5.35 -1.69 15.90
N SER A 24 6.49 -2.01 16.53
CA SER A 24 7.48 -2.92 15.99
C SER A 24 7.04 -4.34 16.33
N CYS A 25 6.18 -4.91 15.52
CA CYS A 25 5.64 -6.25 15.74
C CYS A 25 6.73 -7.29 15.49
N GLU A 26 6.60 -8.45 16.14
CA GLU A 26 7.55 -9.56 15.99
C GLU A 26 7.70 -9.99 14.53
N LYS A 27 6.59 -9.97 13.78
CA LYS A 27 6.60 -10.26 12.35
C LYS A 27 5.83 -9.20 11.59
N LEU A 28 6.50 -8.57 10.62
CA LEU A 28 5.91 -7.59 9.73
C LEU A 28 5.84 -8.16 8.32
N ASP A 29 4.70 -7.98 7.65
CA ASP A 29 4.51 -8.39 6.27
C ASP A 29 4.49 -7.17 5.36
N ARG A 30 4.99 -7.32 4.14
CA ARG A 30 4.76 -6.35 3.08
C ARG A 30 3.32 -6.51 2.59
N HIS A 31 2.60 -5.39 2.52
CA HIS A 31 1.23 -5.36 2.03
C HIS A 31 1.15 -4.44 0.82
N GLU A 32 0.84 -4.99 -0.34
CA GLU A 32 0.58 -4.22 -1.55
C GLU A 32 -0.79 -3.58 -1.40
N VAL A 33 -0.84 -2.24 -1.41
CA VAL A 33 -2.09 -1.51 -1.15
C VAL A 33 -3.16 -1.84 -2.18
N PHE A 34 -2.76 -1.96 -3.45
CA PHE A 34 -3.67 -2.36 -4.53
C PHE A 34 -3.33 -3.79 -4.94
N GLY A 35 -4.15 -4.73 -4.48
CA GLY A 35 -3.89 -6.16 -4.63
C GLY A 35 -4.51 -6.77 -5.88
N GLY A 36 -4.62 -8.09 -5.88
CA GLY A 36 -5.19 -8.83 -6.99
C GLY A 36 -4.41 -8.61 -8.28
N SER A 37 -5.11 -8.30 -9.37
CA SER A 37 -4.49 -8.05 -10.67
C SER A 37 -3.61 -6.79 -10.70
N LEU A 38 -3.73 -5.92 -9.70
CA LEU A 38 -2.97 -4.67 -9.61
C LEU A 38 -1.71 -4.81 -8.74
N ARG A 39 -1.47 -5.99 -8.22
CA ARG A 39 -0.39 -6.26 -7.27
C ARG A 39 0.98 -5.87 -7.81
N GLN A 40 1.28 -6.23 -9.06
CA GLN A 40 2.57 -5.93 -9.67
C GLN A 40 2.78 -4.42 -9.84
N LYS A 41 1.73 -3.68 -10.20
CA LYS A 41 1.80 -2.22 -10.28
C LYS A 41 2.06 -1.61 -8.91
N SER A 42 1.37 -2.10 -7.88
CA SER A 42 1.56 -1.65 -6.51
C SER A 42 3.03 -1.81 -6.08
N LYS A 43 3.61 -2.97 -6.36
CA LYS A 43 5.01 -3.26 -6.06
C LYS A 43 5.97 -2.34 -6.82
N SER A 44 5.79 -2.23 -8.13
CA SER A 44 6.71 -1.48 -9.00
C SER A 44 6.64 0.04 -8.78
N LEU A 45 5.51 0.54 -8.29
CA LEU A 45 5.31 1.96 -8.03
C LEU A 45 5.58 2.34 -6.56
N GLY A 46 5.97 1.37 -5.73
CA GLY A 46 6.25 1.63 -4.32
C GLY A 46 5.01 1.86 -3.48
N LEU A 47 3.86 1.34 -3.90
CA LEU A 47 2.59 1.50 -3.19
C LEU A 47 2.34 0.30 -2.28
N TRP A 48 3.22 0.13 -1.31
CA TRP A 48 3.16 -0.95 -0.34
C TRP A 48 3.63 -0.45 1.02
N ILE A 49 3.18 -1.14 2.07
CA ILE A 49 3.44 -0.77 3.46
C ILE A 49 3.76 -2.03 4.27
N MET A 50 4.31 -1.84 5.47
CA MET A 50 4.56 -2.93 6.41
C MET A 50 3.41 -3.00 7.41
N LEU A 51 2.90 -4.19 7.65
CA LEU A 51 1.82 -4.44 8.61
C LEU A 51 2.17 -5.60 9.54
N CYS A 52 1.73 -5.52 10.80
CA CYS A 52 1.81 -6.65 11.70
C CYS A 52 1.14 -7.86 11.05
N HIS A 53 1.85 -9.01 11.04
CA HIS A 53 1.39 -10.20 10.34
C HIS A 53 -0.04 -10.62 10.72
N GLU A 54 -0.33 -10.72 11.99
CA GLU A 54 -1.66 -11.16 12.45
C GLU A 54 -2.63 -10.00 12.60
N SER A 55 -2.35 -9.07 13.50
CA SER A 55 -3.34 -8.08 13.95
C SER A 55 -3.77 -7.08 12.89
N CYS A 56 -2.84 -6.63 12.03
CA CYS A 56 -3.15 -5.59 11.05
C CYS A 56 -3.25 -6.11 9.62
N HIS A 57 -2.55 -7.19 9.28
CA HIS A 57 -2.57 -7.78 7.96
C HIS A 57 -3.67 -8.84 7.84
N LEU A 58 -3.53 -9.99 8.50
CA LEU A 58 -4.50 -11.08 8.37
C LEU A 58 -5.87 -10.74 8.98
N TYR A 59 -5.88 -10.23 10.22
CA TYR A 59 -7.12 -9.91 10.93
C TYR A 59 -7.50 -8.44 10.86
N GLY A 60 -6.78 -7.66 10.07
CA GLY A 60 -7.06 -6.25 9.82
C GLY A 60 -7.51 -6.03 8.38
N VAL A 61 -6.56 -5.63 7.51
CA VAL A 61 -6.91 -5.20 6.14
C VAL A 61 -7.55 -6.30 5.30
N HIS A 62 -7.18 -7.57 5.49
CA HIS A 62 -7.76 -8.68 4.74
C HIS A 62 -9.14 -9.07 5.25
N GLN A 63 -9.38 -8.99 6.56
CA GLN A 63 -10.65 -9.37 7.14
C GLN A 63 -11.69 -8.25 7.06
N PHE A 64 -11.26 -6.99 7.21
CA PHE A 64 -12.13 -5.83 7.25
C PHE A 64 -11.71 -4.78 6.22
N PRO A 65 -11.76 -5.10 4.91
CA PRO A 65 -11.24 -4.17 3.88
C PRO A 65 -11.92 -2.81 3.89
N ALA A 66 -13.22 -2.75 4.18
CA ALA A 66 -13.95 -1.48 4.21
C ALA A 66 -13.42 -0.54 5.31
N LYS A 67 -13.04 -1.09 6.45
CA LYS A 67 -12.48 -0.31 7.57
C LYS A 67 -11.15 0.34 7.20
N TYR A 68 -10.40 -0.28 6.31
CA TYR A 68 -9.06 0.18 5.93
C TYR A 68 -9.02 0.81 4.53
N GLU A 69 -10.18 1.15 3.97
CA GLU A 69 -10.25 1.81 2.66
C GLU A 69 -9.47 3.13 2.64
N TYR A 70 -9.37 3.81 3.78
CA TYR A 70 -8.61 5.06 3.89
C TYR A 70 -7.14 4.91 3.47
N ILE A 71 -6.58 3.70 3.60
CA ILE A 71 -5.20 3.43 3.16
C ILE A 71 -5.09 3.57 1.65
N LYS A 72 -6.06 3.04 0.91
CA LYS A 72 -6.10 3.16 -0.55
C LYS A 72 -6.27 4.61 -0.99
N GLN A 73 -7.12 5.35 -0.29
CA GLN A 73 -7.33 6.78 -0.57
C GLN A 73 -6.04 7.57 -0.35
N LYS A 74 -5.37 7.32 0.77
CA LYS A 74 -4.13 7.99 1.10
C LYS A 74 -3.02 7.61 0.11
N ALA A 75 -2.93 6.33 -0.25
CA ALA A 75 -1.96 5.85 -1.23
C ALA A 75 -2.16 6.50 -2.60
N GLN A 76 -3.42 6.66 -3.03
CA GLN A 76 -3.72 7.34 -4.29
C GLN A 76 -3.25 8.79 -4.25
N ARG A 77 -3.55 9.54 -3.18
CA ARG A 77 -3.13 10.93 -3.06
C ARG A 77 -1.62 11.08 -3.08
N ILE A 78 -0.92 10.21 -2.37
CA ILE A 78 0.54 10.22 -2.34
C ILE A 78 1.12 9.86 -3.70
N ALA A 79 0.58 8.84 -4.37
CA ALA A 79 1.04 8.45 -5.70
C ALA A 79 0.84 9.59 -6.71
N MET A 80 -0.31 10.24 -6.69
CA MET A 80 -0.60 11.36 -7.59
C MET A 80 0.41 12.49 -7.38
N LYS A 81 0.71 12.81 -6.12
CA LYS A 81 1.69 13.86 -5.81
C LYS A 81 3.11 13.45 -6.19
N HIS A 82 3.48 12.21 -5.87
CA HIS A 82 4.84 11.72 -6.09
C HIS A 82 5.18 11.61 -7.57
N TYR A 83 4.23 11.12 -8.38
CA TYR A 83 4.44 10.90 -9.83
C TYR A 83 3.94 12.05 -10.70
N GLY A 84 3.35 13.09 -10.10
CA GLY A 84 2.80 14.20 -10.86
C GLY A 84 1.58 13.80 -11.69
N TRP A 85 0.75 12.91 -11.17
CA TRP A 85 -0.43 12.39 -11.86
C TRP A 85 -1.68 13.18 -11.55
N THR A 86 -2.57 13.30 -12.55
CA THR A 86 -3.95 13.70 -12.36
C THR A 86 -4.76 12.48 -11.86
N LYS A 87 -6.02 12.73 -11.47
CA LYS A 87 -6.92 11.62 -11.11
C LYS A 87 -7.12 10.67 -12.30
N GLU A 88 -7.23 11.22 -13.51
CA GLU A 88 -7.37 10.43 -14.74
C GLU A 88 -6.15 9.55 -14.99
N ASP A 89 -4.96 10.06 -14.71
CA ASP A 89 -3.72 9.28 -14.83
C ASP A 89 -3.76 8.09 -13.87
N PHE A 90 -4.20 8.32 -12.63
CA PHE A 90 -4.33 7.25 -11.65
C PHE A 90 -5.36 6.21 -12.10
N ILE A 91 -6.50 6.63 -12.62
CA ILE A 91 -7.54 5.70 -13.13
C ILE A 91 -6.99 4.86 -14.27
N ARG A 92 -6.18 5.47 -15.17
CA ARG A 92 -5.56 4.73 -16.27
C ARG A 92 -4.67 3.60 -15.76
N GLU A 93 -3.96 3.83 -14.65
CA GLU A 93 -3.07 2.83 -14.08
C GLU A 93 -3.81 1.79 -13.23
N PHE A 94 -4.82 2.19 -12.48
CA PHE A 94 -5.45 1.33 -11.46
C PHE A 94 -6.94 1.03 -11.71
N GLY A 95 -7.51 1.53 -12.79
CA GLY A 95 -8.86 1.18 -13.21
C GLY A 95 -9.97 2.02 -12.61
N LYS A 96 -9.75 2.65 -11.45
CA LYS A 96 -10.74 3.53 -10.82
C LYS A 96 -10.07 4.46 -9.82
N SER A 97 -10.82 5.47 -9.36
CA SER A 97 -10.39 6.37 -8.29
C SER A 97 -10.98 5.92 -6.95
N TYR A 98 -10.20 6.08 -5.88
CA TYR A 98 -10.63 5.79 -4.51
C TYR A 98 -10.92 7.09 -3.73
N ILE A 99 -10.69 8.25 -4.37
CA ILE A 99 -10.95 9.55 -3.76
C ILE A 99 -12.02 10.33 -4.48
#